data_356dba843bdead81f6cee8c86e097bbc
#
_entry.id   356dba843bdead81f6cee8c86e097bbc
#
_cell.length_a   1.000
_cell.length_b   1.000
_cell.length_c   1.000
_cell.angle_alpha   90.00
_cell.angle_beta   90.00
_cell.angle_gamma   90.00
#
_symmetry.space_group_name_H-M   'P 1'
#
loop_
_entity.id
_entity.type
_entity.pdbx_description
1 polymer ?
#
loop_
_entity_poly.entity_id
_entity_poly.type
_entity_poly.pdbx_seq_one_letter_code
_entity_poly.pdbx_strand_id
1 'polypeptide(L)'
;MLVNCDIKGLEVVVAAELSGDPVLKQEIIDKVDIHDTNRRTFGLGEGKPGRLVAKIFKFRLIYGGSAYSYAMDPDFANVSTGGKRAVVFWQGVIDAYYAKYKGVRAWHLKLLEDVKKEGIIEIPSGRYYSFQPAFKYGEWQWPHTQIKNYPVQGFGADLVMLARIEAYKQLQASGLKHKMVGTIHDSIVVDCPSTNVQ
;
A
#
# COMPACT_ATOMS: atom_id res chain seq x y z
N MET A 1 -17.92 23.66 10.19
CA MET A 1 -17.62 22.26 10.62
C MET A 1 -16.60 21.70 9.65
N LEU A 2 -15.57 21.04 10.17
CA LEU A 2 -14.58 20.38 9.31
C LEU A 2 -15.09 18.99 8.92
N VAL A 3 -15.12 18.72 7.63
CA VAL A 3 -15.42 17.42 7.03
C VAL A 3 -14.08 16.87 6.50
N ASN A 4 -13.74 15.65 6.92
CA ASN A 4 -12.55 14.94 6.48
C ASN A 4 -12.98 13.74 5.63
N CYS A 5 -12.62 13.76 4.34
CA CYS A 5 -12.92 12.70 3.39
C CYS A 5 -11.66 11.89 3.11
N ASP A 6 -11.58 10.71 3.68
CA ASP A 6 -10.45 9.77 3.54
C ASP A 6 -10.66 8.81 2.37
N ILE A 7 -9.61 8.55 1.61
CA ILE A 7 -9.64 7.58 0.49
C ILE A 7 -9.32 6.18 1.03
N LYS A 8 -10.37 5.40 1.21
CA LYS A 8 -10.25 4.06 1.82
C LYS A 8 -9.32 3.14 1.04
N GLY A 9 -8.22 2.75 1.69
CA GLY A 9 -7.32 1.72 1.20
C GLY A 9 -6.55 2.11 -0.07
N LEU A 10 -6.24 3.39 -0.23
CA LEU A 10 -5.59 3.97 -1.42
C LEU A 10 -4.39 3.14 -1.89
N GLU A 11 -3.45 2.80 -1.00
CA GLU A 11 -2.24 2.06 -1.38
C GLU A 11 -2.53 0.67 -1.94
N VAL A 12 -3.60 0.01 -1.45
CA VAL A 12 -4.00 -1.32 -1.94
C VAL A 12 -4.58 -1.22 -3.34
N VAL A 13 -5.41 -0.19 -3.57
CA VAL A 13 -5.99 0.09 -4.88
C VAL A 13 -4.90 0.43 -5.88
N VAL A 14 -3.96 1.29 -5.49
CA VAL A 14 -2.80 1.65 -6.31
C VAL A 14 -1.93 0.44 -6.63
N ALA A 15 -1.62 -0.40 -5.63
CA ALA A 15 -0.83 -1.61 -5.85
C ALA A 15 -1.54 -2.61 -6.77
N ALA A 16 -2.87 -2.74 -6.66
CA ALA A 16 -3.67 -3.57 -7.55
C ALA A 16 -3.65 -3.06 -8.99
N GLU A 17 -3.73 -1.75 -9.17
CA GLU A 17 -3.69 -1.12 -10.50
C GLU A 17 -2.32 -1.26 -11.15
N LEU A 18 -1.26 -0.88 -10.44
CA LEU A 18 0.12 -0.93 -10.95
C LEU A 18 0.60 -2.36 -11.22
N SER A 19 0.20 -3.32 -10.38
CA SER A 19 0.57 -4.73 -10.56
C SER A 19 -0.27 -5.46 -11.61
N GLY A 20 -1.46 -4.93 -11.92
CA GLY A 20 -2.43 -5.63 -12.77
C GLY A 20 -2.94 -6.95 -12.19
N ASP A 21 -2.76 -7.20 -10.88
CA ASP A 21 -3.13 -8.47 -10.25
C ASP A 21 -4.65 -8.70 -10.29
N PRO A 22 -5.14 -9.74 -10.99
CA PRO A 22 -6.57 -9.95 -11.19
C PRO A 22 -7.29 -10.34 -9.90
N VAL A 23 -6.64 -11.08 -9.00
CA VAL A 23 -7.23 -11.51 -7.73
C VAL A 23 -7.39 -10.31 -6.80
N LEU A 24 -6.35 -9.49 -6.68
CA LEU A 24 -6.40 -8.30 -5.84
C LEU A 24 -7.41 -7.27 -6.35
N LYS A 25 -7.48 -7.07 -7.68
CA LYS A 25 -8.50 -6.19 -8.32
C LYS A 25 -9.91 -6.71 -8.05
N GLN A 26 -10.16 -8.00 -8.20
CA GLN A 26 -11.48 -8.58 -7.97
C GLN A 26 -11.90 -8.45 -6.50
N GLU A 27 -11.00 -8.75 -5.55
CA GLU A 27 -11.30 -8.58 -4.11
C GLU A 27 -11.66 -7.13 -3.74
N ILE A 28 -11.05 -6.13 -4.39
CA ILE A 28 -11.40 -4.72 -4.21
C ILE A 28 -12.79 -4.41 -4.76
N ILE A 29 -13.09 -4.87 -5.98
CA ILE A 29 -14.40 -4.69 -6.64
C ILE A 29 -15.51 -5.31 -5.79
N ASP A 30 -15.29 -6.53 -5.31
CA ASP A 30 -16.23 -7.27 -4.47
C ASP A 30 -16.30 -6.75 -3.02
N LYS A 31 -15.54 -5.71 -2.70
CA LYS A 31 -15.48 -5.09 -1.35
C LYS A 31 -15.12 -6.09 -0.25
N VAL A 32 -14.32 -7.10 -0.58
CA VAL A 32 -13.84 -8.11 0.37
C VAL A 32 -12.99 -7.44 1.46
N ASP A 33 -13.14 -7.87 2.71
CA ASP A 33 -12.18 -7.50 3.76
C ASP A 33 -10.88 -8.27 3.56
N ILE A 34 -10.03 -7.71 2.69
CA ILE A 34 -8.74 -8.31 2.30
C ILE A 34 -7.86 -8.61 3.53
N HIS A 35 -7.94 -7.79 4.58
CA HIS A 35 -7.14 -8.00 5.78
C HIS A 35 -7.64 -9.22 6.56
N ASP A 36 -8.96 -9.39 6.71
CA ASP A 36 -9.52 -10.55 7.40
C ASP A 36 -9.35 -11.83 6.58
N THR A 37 -9.54 -11.75 5.27
CA THR A 37 -9.28 -12.88 4.36
C THR A 37 -7.81 -13.33 4.45
N ASN A 38 -6.86 -12.41 4.37
CA ASN A 38 -5.44 -12.73 4.47
C ASN A 38 -5.05 -13.24 5.87
N ARG A 39 -5.66 -12.70 6.93
CA ARG A 39 -5.51 -13.22 8.30
C ARG A 39 -5.81 -14.72 8.35
N ARG A 40 -6.97 -15.12 7.82
CA ARG A 40 -7.40 -16.53 7.80
C ARG A 40 -6.50 -17.39 6.92
N THR A 41 -6.23 -16.92 5.71
CA THR A 41 -5.43 -17.66 4.71
C THR A 41 -4.01 -17.92 5.20
N PHE A 42 -3.40 -16.97 5.91
CA PHE A 42 -1.99 -17.06 6.34
C PHE A 42 -1.81 -17.43 7.82
N GLY A 43 -2.89 -17.68 8.56
CA GLY A 43 -2.81 -18.08 9.95
C GLY A 43 -2.24 -17.00 10.88
N LEU A 44 -2.60 -15.73 10.67
CA LEU A 44 -2.03 -14.57 11.37
C LEU A 44 -2.77 -14.23 12.69
N GLY A 45 -3.37 -15.22 13.34
CA GLY A 45 -4.08 -15.05 14.60
C GLY A 45 -5.59 -14.83 14.41
N GLU A 46 -6.30 -14.60 15.52
CA GLU A 46 -7.76 -14.52 15.52
C GLU A 46 -8.28 -13.09 15.78
N GLY A 47 -9.51 -12.83 15.34
CA GLY A 47 -10.26 -11.60 15.61
C GLY A 47 -9.57 -10.30 15.15
N LYS A 48 -9.86 -9.22 15.88
CA LYS A 48 -9.30 -7.88 15.57
C LYS A 48 -7.77 -7.80 15.65
N PRO A 49 -7.08 -8.41 16.64
CA PRO A 49 -5.63 -8.42 16.69
C PRO A 49 -5.00 -9.10 15.47
N GLY A 50 -5.48 -10.29 15.09
CA GLY A 50 -4.98 -10.99 13.90
C GLY A 50 -5.22 -10.22 12.60
N ARG A 51 -6.39 -9.56 12.49
CA ARG A 51 -6.68 -8.67 11.36
C ARG A 51 -5.72 -7.48 11.27
N LEU A 52 -5.33 -6.91 12.42
CA LEU A 52 -4.34 -5.83 12.47
C LEU A 52 -2.96 -6.33 12.01
N VAL A 53 -2.54 -7.51 12.50
CA VAL A 53 -1.30 -8.17 12.04
C VAL A 53 -1.31 -8.34 10.51
N ALA A 54 -2.40 -8.87 9.94
CA ALA A 54 -2.52 -9.04 8.49
C ALA A 54 -2.47 -7.70 7.73
N LYS A 55 -3.05 -6.63 8.30
CA LYS A 55 -2.97 -5.29 7.75
C LYS A 55 -1.52 -4.80 7.70
N ILE A 56 -0.82 -4.82 8.84
CA ILE A 56 0.57 -4.34 8.95
C ILE A 56 1.48 -5.19 8.05
N PHE A 57 1.35 -6.53 8.07
CA PHE A 57 2.10 -7.43 7.20
C PHE A 57 1.96 -7.05 5.73
N LYS A 58 0.72 -6.89 5.24
CA LYS A 58 0.47 -6.57 3.83
C LYS A 58 1.10 -5.23 3.41
N PHE A 59 0.92 -4.18 4.22
CA PHE A 59 1.50 -2.88 3.90
C PHE A 59 3.03 -2.95 3.84
N ARG A 60 3.66 -3.58 4.82
CA ARG A 60 5.11 -3.75 4.81
C ARG A 60 5.60 -4.60 3.65
N LEU A 61 4.84 -5.64 3.25
CA LEU A 61 5.23 -6.49 2.12
C LEU A 61 5.15 -5.75 0.78
N ILE A 62 4.11 -4.96 0.55
CA ILE A 62 4.00 -4.09 -0.63
C ILE A 62 5.23 -3.17 -0.72
N TYR A 63 5.77 -2.75 0.41
CA TYR A 63 6.96 -1.90 0.50
C TYR A 63 8.28 -2.68 0.61
N GLY A 64 8.26 -3.99 0.39
CA GLY A 64 9.48 -4.82 0.34
C GLY A 64 9.93 -5.39 1.67
N GLY A 65 9.03 -5.58 2.62
CA GLY A 65 9.31 -6.28 3.88
C GLY A 65 9.87 -7.69 3.64
N SER A 66 10.81 -8.10 4.47
CA SER A 66 11.46 -9.41 4.42
C SER A 66 11.06 -10.30 5.59
N ALA A 67 11.22 -11.62 5.45
CA ALA A 67 10.95 -12.56 6.52
C ALA A 67 11.77 -12.25 7.80
N TYR A 68 13.00 -11.78 7.63
CA TYR A 68 13.84 -11.36 8.75
C TYR A 68 13.27 -10.11 9.44
N SER A 69 12.85 -9.10 8.67
CA SER A 69 12.29 -7.88 9.25
C SER A 69 11.01 -8.14 10.05
N TYR A 70 10.14 -9.04 9.58
CA TYR A 70 8.94 -9.46 10.34
C TYR A 70 9.29 -10.25 11.60
N ALA A 71 10.28 -11.14 11.50
CA ALA A 71 10.68 -11.97 12.64
C ALA A 71 11.28 -11.17 13.81
N MET A 72 11.89 -10.01 13.50
CA MET A 72 12.54 -9.13 14.49
C MET A 72 11.64 -7.99 14.98
N ASP A 73 10.47 -7.83 14.39
CA ASP A 73 9.60 -6.69 14.67
C ASP A 73 8.67 -6.95 15.86
N PRO A 74 8.64 -6.06 16.87
CA PRO A 74 7.77 -6.17 18.03
C PRO A 74 6.27 -6.29 17.71
N ASP A 75 5.81 -5.67 16.62
CA ASP A 75 4.39 -5.74 16.20
C ASP A 75 3.94 -7.18 15.89
N PHE A 76 4.88 -8.06 15.59
CA PHE A 76 4.62 -9.47 15.26
C PHE A 76 5.06 -10.47 16.34
N ALA A 77 5.57 -10.00 17.48
CA ALA A 77 6.10 -10.85 18.56
C ALA A 77 5.07 -11.86 19.10
N ASN A 78 3.79 -11.50 19.08
CA ASN A 78 2.69 -12.33 19.59
C ASN A 78 2.05 -13.24 18.53
N VAL A 79 2.59 -13.29 17.32
CA VAL A 79 2.06 -14.16 16.26
C VAL A 79 2.54 -15.59 16.50
N SER A 80 1.59 -16.52 16.63
CA SER A 80 1.92 -17.95 16.77
C SER A 80 2.58 -18.49 15.51
N THR A 81 3.79 -18.99 15.65
CA THR A 81 4.55 -19.58 14.54
C THR A 81 4.32 -21.09 14.37
N GLY A 82 3.46 -21.69 15.23
CA GLY A 82 3.22 -23.14 15.22
C GLY A 82 4.49 -23.95 15.51
N GLY A 83 5.40 -23.43 16.34
CA GLY A 83 6.68 -24.08 16.68
C GLY A 83 7.80 -23.92 15.63
N LYS A 84 7.56 -23.22 14.54
CA LYS A 84 8.59 -22.91 13.54
C LYS A 84 9.47 -21.75 14.01
N ARG A 85 10.73 -21.70 13.53
CA ARG A 85 11.55 -20.50 13.68
C ARG A 85 10.85 -19.32 12.98
N ALA A 86 10.83 -18.15 13.62
CA ALA A 86 10.06 -17.00 13.15
C ALA A 86 10.37 -16.63 11.68
N VAL A 87 11.64 -16.60 11.29
CA VAL A 87 12.02 -16.30 9.89
C VAL A 87 11.44 -17.31 8.90
N VAL A 88 11.42 -18.60 9.24
CA VAL A 88 10.86 -19.67 8.39
C VAL A 88 9.35 -19.53 8.27
N PHE A 89 8.68 -19.21 9.38
CA PHE A 89 7.25 -18.93 9.37
C PHE A 89 6.91 -17.76 8.45
N TRP A 90 7.57 -16.63 8.64
CA TRP A 90 7.31 -15.42 7.83
C TRP A 90 7.67 -15.59 6.35
N GLN A 91 8.71 -16.37 6.04
CA GLN A 91 8.98 -16.71 4.63
C GLN A 91 7.82 -17.49 4.02
N GLY A 92 7.25 -18.46 4.74
CA GLY A 92 6.07 -19.20 4.29
C GLY A 92 4.85 -18.31 4.09
N VAL A 93 4.64 -17.30 4.95
CA VAL A 93 3.55 -16.31 4.80
C VAL A 93 3.77 -15.44 3.56
N ILE A 94 5.00 -14.97 3.32
CA ILE A 94 5.36 -14.20 2.13
C ILE A 94 5.12 -15.03 0.85
N ASP A 95 5.56 -16.28 0.86
CA ASP A 95 5.40 -17.18 -0.28
C ASP A 95 3.91 -17.44 -0.58
N ALA A 96 3.11 -17.66 0.45
CA ALA A 96 1.66 -17.83 0.33
C ALA A 96 0.97 -16.54 -0.20
N TYR A 97 1.40 -15.37 0.25
CA TYR A 97 0.91 -14.10 -0.27
C TYR A 97 1.19 -13.95 -1.77
N TYR A 98 2.42 -14.21 -2.19
CA TYR A 98 2.80 -14.13 -3.60
C TYR A 98 2.22 -15.27 -4.46
N ALA A 99 1.90 -16.41 -3.87
CA ALA A 99 1.16 -17.48 -4.56
C ALA A 99 -0.29 -17.07 -4.82
N LYS A 100 -0.91 -16.32 -3.89
CA LYS A 100 -2.26 -15.76 -4.05
C LYS A 100 -2.27 -14.59 -5.02
N TYR A 101 -1.36 -13.62 -4.89
CA TYR A 101 -1.27 -12.41 -5.70
C TYR A 101 -0.06 -12.47 -6.64
N LYS A 102 -0.17 -13.32 -7.66
CA LYS A 102 0.93 -13.58 -8.62
C LYS A 102 1.31 -12.35 -9.43
N GLY A 103 0.34 -11.49 -9.75
CA GLY A 103 0.57 -10.22 -10.45
C GLY A 103 1.41 -9.26 -9.62
N VAL A 104 1.16 -9.16 -8.32
CA VAL A 104 1.98 -8.34 -7.40
C VAL A 104 3.42 -8.85 -7.37
N ARG A 105 3.62 -10.17 -7.33
CA ARG A 105 4.96 -10.76 -7.37
C ARG A 105 5.69 -10.41 -8.67
N ALA A 106 5.04 -10.65 -9.80
CA ALA A 106 5.60 -10.37 -11.13
C ALA A 106 5.97 -8.89 -11.28
N TRP A 107 5.09 -8.00 -10.84
CA TRP A 107 5.35 -6.56 -10.84
C TRP A 107 6.54 -6.16 -9.97
N HIS A 108 6.65 -6.68 -8.74
CA HIS A 108 7.80 -6.42 -7.87
C HIS A 108 9.12 -6.88 -8.47
N LEU A 109 9.13 -8.04 -9.16
CA LEU A 109 10.34 -8.53 -9.84
C LEU A 109 10.69 -7.63 -11.03
N LYS A 110 9.69 -7.27 -11.82
CA LYS A 110 9.87 -6.37 -12.98
C LYS A 110 10.44 -5.01 -12.56
N LEU A 111 9.92 -4.39 -11.49
CA LEU A 111 10.46 -3.14 -10.96
C LEU A 111 11.95 -3.22 -10.65
N LEU A 112 12.37 -4.32 -10.03
CA LEU A 112 13.80 -4.53 -9.70
C LEU A 112 14.66 -4.76 -10.93
N GLU A 113 14.15 -5.44 -11.94
CA GLU A 113 14.85 -5.64 -13.22
C GLU A 113 14.98 -4.33 -13.99
N ASP A 114 13.90 -3.57 -14.11
CA ASP A 114 13.87 -2.28 -14.81
C ASP A 114 14.86 -1.30 -14.17
N VAL A 115 14.86 -1.20 -12.83
CA VAL A 115 15.79 -0.32 -12.12
C VAL A 115 17.25 -0.77 -12.29
N LYS A 116 17.53 -2.08 -12.25
CA LYS A 116 18.89 -2.58 -12.47
C LYS A 116 19.41 -2.27 -13.87
N LYS A 117 18.52 -2.20 -14.85
CA LYS A 117 18.84 -1.93 -16.25
C LYS A 117 18.92 -0.44 -16.56
N GLU A 118 17.93 0.34 -16.10
CA GLU A 118 17.71 1.72 -16.55
C GLU A 118 17.96 2.75 -15.45
N GLY A 119 18.03 2.33 -14.18
CA GLY A 119 18.20 3.23 -13.03
C GLY A 119 16.96 4.05 -12.65
N ILE A 120 15.86 3.90 -13.40
CA ILE A 120 14.65 4.70 -13.24
C ILE A 120 13.37 3.84 -13.26
N ILE A 121 12.30 4.38 -12.67
CA ILE A 121 10.92 3.91 -12.83
C ILE A 121 10.08 5.12 -13.19
N GLU A 122 9.27 5.00 -14.23
CA GLU A 122 8.18 5.93 -14.55
C GLU A 122 6.85 5.32 -14.10
N ILE A 123 5.97 6.14 -13.52
CA ILE A 123 4.62 5.76 -13.11
C ILE A 123 3.58 6.41 -14.03
N PRO A 124 2.31 5.93 -14.07
CA PRO A 124 1.29 6.38 -15.03
C PRO A 124 0.99 7.88 -15.02
N SER A 125 1.30 8.59 -13.93
CA SER A 125 1.15 10.04 -13.84
C SER A 125 2.25 10.82 -14.58
N GLY A 126 3.25 10.16 -15.18
CA GLY A 126 4.42 10.78 -15.81
C GLY A 126 5.53 11.16 -14.81
N ARG A 127 5.35 10.85 -13.53
CA ARG A 127 6.39 10.99 -12.52
C ARG A 127 7.40 9.86 -12.66
N TYR A 128 8.68 10.17 -12.51
CA TYR A 128 9.74 9.16 -12.48
C TYR A 128 10.59 9.27 -11.21
N TYR A 129 11.19 8.14 -10.83
CA TYR A 129 12.10 8.00 -9.70
C TYR A 129 13.43 7.44 -10.18
N SER A 130 14.52 8.09 -9.80
CA SER A 130 15.87 7.62 -10.08
C SER A 130 16.44 6.87 -8.87
N PHE A 131 17.10 5.77 -9.12
CA PHE A 131 17.71 4.93 -8.09
C PHE A 131 19.17 4.64 -8.42
N GLN A 132 19.97 4.54 -7.38
CA GLN A 132 21.36 4.12 -7.49
C GLN A 132 21.66 3.05 -6.43
N PRO A 133 22.51 2.06 -6.75
CA PRO A 133 22.96 1.13 -5.73
C PRO A 133 23.91 1.83 -4.77
N ALA A 134 23.92 1.38 -3.52
CA ALA A 134 24.86 1.81 -2.51
C ALA A 134 25.77 0.65 -2.09
N PHE A 135 27.05 0.93 -1.85
CA PHE A 135 27.96 -0.08 -1.34
C PHE A 135 27.74 -0.30 0.15
N LYS A 136 27.26 -1.51 0.53
CA LYS A 136 26.96 -1.89 1.91
C LYS A 136 27.42 -3.33 2.16
N TYR A 137 28.02 -3.56 3.32
CA TYR A 137 28.46 -4.91 3.75
C TYR A 137 29.31 -5.65 2.72
N GLY A 138 30.15 -4.93 1.98
CA GLY A 138 31.07 -5.52 1.00
C GLY A 138 30.49 -5.75 -0.41
N GLU A 139 29.25 -5.34 -0.67
CA GLU A 139 28.59 -5.50 -1.98
C GLU A 139 27.74 -4.29 -2.38
N TRP A 140 27.46 -4.15 -3.67
CA TRP A 140 26.55 -3.14 -4.19
C TRP A 140 25.10 -3.60 -4.04
N GLN A 141 24.30 -2.85 -3.27
CA GLN A 141 22.91 -3.17 -2.97
C GLN A 141 21.97 -2.11 -3.52
N TRP A 142 20.94 -2.55 -4.23
CA TRP A 142 19.85 -1.70 -4.67
C TRP A 142 18.86 -1.43 -3.52
N PRO A 143 18.23 -0.25 -3.46
CA PRO A 143 17.26 0.10 -2.40
C PRO A 143 15.91 -0.56 -2.66
N HIS A 144 15.80 -1.87 -2.52
CA HIS A 144 14.63 -2.69 -2.88
C HIS A 144 13.32 -2.20 -2.27
N THR A 145 13.36 -1.71 -1.03
CA THR A 145 12.19 -1.15 -0.34
C THR A 145 11.70 0.12 -1.02
N GLN A 146 12.61 1.03 -1.36
CA GLN A 146 12.25 2.29 -2.03
C GLN A 146 11.72 2.03 -3.45
N ILE A 147 12.36 1.10 -4.18
CA ILE A 147 11.95 0.71 -5.54
C ILE A 147 10.50 0.22 -5.57
N LYS A 148 10.06 -0.54 -4.57
CA LYS A 148 8.67 -1.04 -4.48
C LYS A 148 7.70 -0.01 -3.89
N ASN A 149 8.17 0.82 -2.95
CA ASN A 149 7.33 1.78 -2.23
C ASN A 149 7.01 3.04 -3.05
N TYR A 150 8.03 3.66 -3.67
CA TYR A 150 7.87 4.96 -4.31
C TYR A 150 6.80 4.99 -5.41
N PRO A 151 6.66 3.97 -6.27
CA PRO A 151 5.57 3.94 -7.25
C PRO A 151 4.18 3.97 -6.59
N VAL A 152 3.98 3.22 -5.51
CA VAL A 152 2.69 3.16 -4.81
C VAL A 152 2.38 4.49 -4.12
N GLN A 153 3.33 5.02 -3.35
CA GLN A 153 3.15 6.26 -2.61
C GLN A 153 2.99 7.46 -3.54
N GLY A 154 3.82 7.53 -4.58
CA GLY A 154 3.79 8.65 -5.52
C GLY A 154 2.53 8.66 -6.37
N PHE A 155 2.13 7.52 -6.93
CA PHE A 155 0.89 7.45 -7.70
C PHE A 155 -0.34 7.68 -6.82
N GLY A 156 -0.34 7.18 -5.58
CA GLY A 156 -1.38 7.49 -4.60
C GLY A 156 -1.49 8.99 -4.31
N ALA A 157 -0.36 9.67 -4.09
CA ALA A 157 -0.35 11.11 -3.88
C ALA A 157 -0.88 11.89 -5.10
N ASP A 158 -0.51 11.49 -6.31
CA ASP A 158 -1.00 12.12 -7.54
C ASP A 158 -2.51 11.93 -7.71
N LEU A 159 -3.05 10.75 -7.38
CA LEU A 159 -4.49 10.49 -7.40
C LEU A 159 -5.25 11.33 -6.36
N VAL A 160 -4.71 11.51 -5.15
CA VAL A 160 -5.31 12.41 -4.14
C VAL A 160 -5.36 13.85 -4.65
N MET A 161 -4.31 14.31 -5.34
CA MET A 161 -4.30 15.65 -5.91
C MET A 161 -5.34 15.82 -7.00
N LEU A 162 -5.51 14.84 -7.89
CA LEU A 162 -6.56 14.85 -8.91
C LEU A 162 -7.96 14.82 -8.28
N ALA A 163 -8.18 13.97 -7.29
CA ALA A 163 -9.43 13.90 -6.55
C ALA A 163 -9.77 15.23 -5.84
N ARG A 164 -8.77 15.89 -5.27
CA ARG A 164 -8.94 17.22 -4.66
C ARG A 164 -9.35 18.27 -5.67
N ILE A 165 -8.70 18.29 -6.84
CA ILE A 165 -9.04 19.25 -7.90
C ILE A 165 -10.48 19.04 -8.36
N GLU A 166 -10.88 17.81 -8.58
CA GLU A 166 -12.24 17.46 -9.00
C GLU A 166 -13.28 17.79 -7.92
N ALA A 167 -13.00 17.43 -6.67
CA ALA A 167 -13.85 17.79 -5.53
C ALA A 167 -14.02 19.32 -5.40
N TYR A 168 -12.95 20.09 -5.61
CA TYR A 168 -13.04 21.54 -5.60
C TYR A 168 -13.96 22.08 -6.70
N LYS A 169 -13.84 21.58 -7.93
CA LYS A 169 -14.72 21.96 -9.05
C LYS A 169 -16.18 21.66 -8.77
N GLN A 170 -16.47 20.46 -8.24
CA GLN A 170 -17.83 20.05 -7.90
C GLN A 170 -18.43 20.90 -6.76
N LEU A 171 -17.65 21.19 -5.72
CA LEU A 171 -18.07 22.08 -4.64
C LEU A 171 -18.36 23.49 -5.14
N GLN A 172 -17.53 24.04 -6.01
CA GLN A 172 -17.78 25.35 -6.63
C GLN A 172 -19.09 25.35 -7.45
N ALA A 173 -19.30 24.30 -8.25
CA ALA A 173 -20.51 24.18 -9.07
C ALA A 173 -21.80 23.97 -8.24
N SER A 174 -21.70 23.42 -7.04
CA SER A 174 -22.85 23.15 -6.16
C SER A 174 -23.50 24.40 -5.56
N GLY A 175 -22.79 25.55 -5.56
CA GLY A 175 -23.24 26.76 -4.90
C GLY A 175 -23.26 26.72 -3.36
N LEU A 176 -22.84 25.59 -2.76
CA LEU A 176 -22.77 25.45 -1.31
C LEU A 176 -21.65 26.31 -0.72
N LYS A 177 -21.90 26.94 0.43
CA LYS A 177 -20.81 27.60 1.16
C LYS A 177 -19.81 26.56 1.65
N HIS A 178 -18.57 26.69 1.24
CA HIS A 178 -17.49 25.82 1.60
C HIS A 178 -16.14 26.52 1.52
N LYS A 179 -15.13 25.95 2.20
CA LYS A 179 -13.73 26.32 2.03
C LYS A 179 -12.89 25.06 2.05
N MET A 180 -12.22 24.75 0.95
CA MET A 180 -11.26 23.65 0.97
C MET A 180 -10.04 24.09 1.79
N VAL A 181 -9.75 23.36 2.87
CA VAL A 181 -8.69 23.67 3.83
C VAL A 181 -7.35 23.10 3.36
N GLY A 182 -7.37 21.85 2.87
CA GLY A 182 -6.17 21.18 2.41
C GLY A 182 -6.32 19.67 2.26
N THR A 183 -5.18 19.01 2.10
CA THR A 183 -5.06 17.54 2.13
C THR A 183 -4.12 17.13 3.25
N ILE A 184 -4.45 16.03 3.93
CA ILE A 184 -3.62 15.40 4.95
C ILE A 184 -3.49 13.95 4.57
N HIS A 185 -2.31 13.52 4.10
CA HIS A 185 -2.07 12.19 3.54
C HIS A 185 -3.05 11.87 2.39
N ASP A 186 -3.96 10.94 2.61
CA ASP A 186 -5.00 10.46 1.69
C ASP A 186 -6.39 11.08 1.94
N SER A 187 -6.45 12.11 2.79
CA SER A 187 -7.68 12.81 3.14
C SER A 187 -7.77 14.19 2.50
N ILE A 188 -9.00 14.59 2.12
CA ILE A 188 -9.35 15.95 1.70
C ILE A 188 -10.18 16.59 2.81
N VAL A 189 -9.75 17.77 3.28
CA VAL A 189 -10.40 18.50 4.38
C VAL A 189 -11.12 19.73 3.85
N VAL A 190 -12.42 19.81 4.17
CA VAL A 190 -13.30 20.91 3.76
C VAL A 190 -13.97 21.51 4.99
N ASP A 191 -13.96 22.82 5.12
CA ASP A 191 -14.78 23.56 6.08
C ASP A 191 -16.10 23.99 5.43
N CYS A 192 -17.20 23.64 6.06
CA CYS A 192 -18.54 24.01 5.58
C CYS A 192 -19.52 24.18 6.75
N PRO A 193 -20.63 24.93 6.57
CA PRO A 193 -21.72 24.99 7.55
C PRO A 193 -22.26 23.60 7.86
N SER A 194 -22.65 23.34 9.12
CA SER A 194 -23.22 22.05 9.53
C SER A 194 -24.50 21.69 8.80
N THR A 195 -25.24 22.69 8.30
CA THR A 195 -26.45 22.50 7.49
C THR A 195 -26.18 21.89 6.11
N ASN A 196 -24.94 21.88 5.64
CA ASN A 196 -24.55 21.33 4.34
C ASN A 196 -24.01 19.90 4.45
N VAL A 197 -24.01 19.31 5.63
CA VAL A 197 -23.54 17.93 5.88
C VAL A 197 -24.75 17.06 6.20
N GLN A 198 -25.00 16.10 5.32
CA GLN A 198 -26.03 15.07 5.49
C GLN A 198 -25.41 13.75 5.89
#